data_da002fa2176fdf4a73a70d6176856370
#
_entry.id   da002fa2176fdf4a73a70d6176856370
#
_cell.length_a   1.000
_cell.length_b   1.000
_cell.length_c   1.000
_cell.angle_alpha   90.00
_cell.angle_beta   90.00
_cell.angle_gamma   90.00
#
_symmetry.space_group_name_H-M   'P 1'
#
loop_
_entity.id
_entity.type
_entity.pdbx_description
1 polymer ?
#
loop_
_entity_poly.entity_id
_entity_poly.type
_entity_poly.pdbx_seq_one_letter_code
_entity_poly.pdbx_strand_id
1 'polypeptide(L)'
;MMNTNSQFQDRLLSLGLARVSEAAALASARLIGHGDEKAADQAAVNAMREQLNLLEISGVVVIGEGERDEAPMLYIGEEVGTGKGPGVDIALDPLEGTTLTAKDMPNALTVIAMGPRGSMLHAPDVYMNKLAIGPGYSSDTVTLDMKPAKRVTELAKAKGCEPSDITVCILERPR
;
A
#
# COMPACT_ATOMS: atom_id res chain seq x y z
N MET A 1 -18.07 23.76 6.72
CA MET A 1 -16.76 24.34 7.11
C MET A 1 -16.04 23.28 7.92
N MET A 2 -14.96 22.71 7.42
CA MET A 2 -14.11 21.79 8.19
C MET A 2 -13.45 22.60 9.34
N ASN A 3 -13.48 22.02 10.52
CA ASN A 3 -12.93 22.68 11.72
C ASN A 3 -11.40 22.76 11.58
N THR A 4 -10.79 23.92 11.76
CA THR A 4 -9.34 24.16 11.65
C THR A 4 -8.50 23.23 12.52
N ASN A 5 -9.03 22.76 13.65
CA ASN A 5 -8.38 21.74 14.50
C ASN A 5 -8.30 20.36 13.82
N SER A 6 -9.32 19.95 13.10
CA SER A 6 -9.32 18.70 12.33
C SER A 6 -8.25 18.72 11.23
N GLN A 7 -8.17 19.82 10.47
CA GLN A 7 -7.16 19.97 9.41
C GLN A 7 -5.72 19.98 9.94
N PHE A 8 -5.50 20.51 11.13
CA PHE A 8 -4.18 20.51 11.75
C PHE A 8 -3.79 19.11 12.23
N GLN A 9 -4.72 18.39 12.86
CA GLN A 9 -4.51 16.98 13.26
C GLN A 9 -4.28 16.09 12.04
N ASP A 10 -5.02 16.24 10.94
CA ASP A 10 -4.84 15.49 9.70
C ASP A 10 -3.45 15.71 9.11
N ARG A 11 -2.92 16.93 9.17
CA ARG A 11 -1.54 17.22 8.70
C ARG A 11 -0.48 16.59 9.59
N LEU A 12 -0.64 16.61 10.90
CA LEU A 12 0.30 15.99 11.83
C LEU A 12 0.31 14.47 11.65
N LEU A 13 -0.87 13.85 11.50
CA LEU A 13 -0.99 12.43 11.23
C LEU A 13 -0.37 12.04 9.88
N SER A 14 -0.54 12.84 8.84
CA SER A 14 0.08 12.61 7.53
C SER A 14 1.61 12.63 7.60
N LEU A 15 2.19 13.58 8.34
CA LEU A 15 3.63 13.64 8.59
C LEU A 15 4.10 12.46 9.45
N GLY A 16 3.33 12.10 10.47
CA GLY A 16 3.60 10.92 11.30
C GLY A 16 3.64 9.65 10.47
N LEU A 17 2.68 9.49 9.55
CA LEU A 17 2.60 8.33 8.66
C LEU A 17 3.79 8.27 7.69
N ALA A 18 4.23 9.42 7.16
CA ALA A 18 5.44 9.49 6.34
C ALA A 18 6.68 9.03 7.12
N ARG A 19 6.81 9.41 8.41
CA ARG A 19 7.91 8.96 9.28
C ARG A 19 7.89 7.45 9.54
N VAL A 20 6.70 6.86 9.60
CA VAL A 20 6.54 5.41 9.72
C VAL A 20 7.14 4.68 8.51
N SER A 21 6.78 5.10 7.29
CA SER A 21 7.33 4.50 6.07
C SER A 21 8.82 4.80 5.88
N GLU A 22 9.28 6.01 6.21
CA GLU A 22 10.72 6.36 6.19
C GLU A 22 11.55 5.45 7.12
N ALA A 23 11.05 5.16 8.32
CA ALA A 23 11.76 4.31 9.28
C ALA A 23 11.92 2.87 8.74
N ALA A 24 10.85 2.31 8.17
CA ALA A 24 10.90 0.98 7.54
C ALA A 24 11.88 0.95 6.36
N ALA A 25 11.83 1.96 5.49
CA ALA A 25 12.75 2.09 4.35
C ALA A 25 14.21 2.20 4.79
N LEU A 26 14.50 3.02 5.81
CA LEU A 26 15.86 3.18 6.34
C LEU A 26 16.39 1.91 7.02
N ALA A 27 15.50 1.15 7.69
CA ALA A 27 15.87 -0.11 8.33
C ALA A 27 16.22 -1.19 7.30
N SER A 28 15.36 -1.37 6.28
CA SER A 28 15.58 -2.34 5.21
C SER A 28 16.73 -1.97 4.27
N ALA A 29 16.98 -0.66 4.07
CA ALA A 29 18.07 -0.17 3.20
C ALA A 29 19.46 -0.65 3.65
N ARG A 30 19.65 -0.92 4.94
CA ARG A 30 20.90 -1.47 5.49
C ARG A 30 21.18 -2.90 5.05
N LEU A 31 20.18 -3.58 4.50
CA LEU A 31 20.22 -4.98 4.08
C LEU A 31 20.16 -5.13 2.54
N ILE A 32 20.27 -4.02 1.81
CA ILE A 32 20.34 -4.04 0.34
C ILE A 32 21.54 -4.86 -0.11
N GLY A 33 21.31 -5.81 -1.00
CA GLY A 33 22.35 -6.66 -1.59
C GLY A 33 22.89 -7.76 -0.68
N HIS A 34 22.33 -7.95 0.52
CA HIS A 34 22.79 -8.99 1.45
C HIS A 34 22.29 -10.40 1.11
N GLY A 35 21.33 -10.53 0.17
CA GLY A 35 20.78 -11.83 -0.22
C GLY A 35 19.80 -12.45 0.78
N ASP A 36 19.45 -11.73 1.84
CA ASP A 36 18.55 -12.20 2.90
C ASP A 36 17.23 -11.41 2.89
N GLU A 37 16.24 -11.97 2.18
CA GLU A 37 14.90 -11.38 2.04
C GLU A 37 14.18 -11.28 3.40
N LYS A 38 14.31 -12.31 4.23
CA LYS A 38 13.64 -12.37 5.54
C LYS A 38 14.20 -11.36 6.52
N ALA A 39 15.52 -11.20 6.56
CA ALA A 39 16.14 -10.20 7.42
C ALA A 39 15.75 -8.77 7.00
N ALA A 40 15.69 -8.49 5.69
CA ALA A 40 15.29 -7.18 5.16
C ALA A 40 13.83 -6.86 5.52
N ASP A 41 12.94 -7.82 5.33
CA ASP A 41 11.54 -7.73 5.69
C ASP A 41 11.35 -7.51 7.19
N GLN A 42 11.94 -8.34 8.01
CA GLN A 42 11.88 -8.24 9.46
C GLN A 42 12.35 -6.88 9.98
N ALA A 43 13.41 -6.32 9.40
CA ALA A 43 13.92 -5.00 9.78
C ALA A 43 12.89 -3.91 9.48
N ALA A 44 12.22 -3.99 8.31
CA ALA A 44 11.17 -3.05 7.94
C ALA A 44 9.94 -3.17 8.85
N VAL A 45 9.47 -4.39 9.11
CA VAL A 45 8.33 -4.68 10.00
C VAL A 45 8.57 -4.11 11.40
N ASN A 46 9.74 -4.39 12.00
CA ASN A 46 10.05 -3.91 13.34
C ASN A 46 10.06 -2.38 13.41
N ALA A 47 10.74 -1.73 12.47
CA ALA A 47 10.84 -0.28 12.43
C ALA A 47 9.47 0.39 12.18
N MET A 48 8.66 -0.18 11.30
CA MET A 48 7.31 0.30 11.03
C MET A 48 6.42 0.20 12.28
N ARG A 49 6.42 -0.96 12.95
CA ARG A 49 5.65 -1.19 14.18
C ARG A 49 6.06 -0.25 15.29
N GLU A 50 7.35 -0.07 15.52
CA GLU A 50 7.86 0.84 16.55
C GLU A 50 7.36 2.26 16.32
N GLN A 51 7.44 2.76 15.09
CA GLN A 51 6.99 4.11 14.76
C GLN A 51 5.47 4.26 14.80
N LEU A 52 4.72 3.26 14.36
CA LEU A 52 3.25 3.25 14.48
C LEU A 52 2.82 3.38 15.93
N ASN A 53 3.47 2.66 16.83
CA ASN A 53 3.14 2.65 18.26
C ASN A 53 3.44 3.97 18.99
N LEU A 54 4.15 4.90 18.34
CA LEU A 54 4.35 6.26 18.85
C LEU A 54 3.24 7.24 18.46
N LEU A 55 2.41 6.89 17.47
CA LEU A 55 1.34 7.77 17.00
C LEU A 55 0.17 7.79 17.99
N GLU A 56 -0.39 8.97 18.22
CA GLU A 56 -1.62 9.15 19.02
C GLU A 56 -2.86 8.74 18.22
N ILE A 57 -2.98 7.45 17.96
CA ILE A 57 -4.11 6.82 17.27
C ILE A 57 -4.54 5.56 18.02
N SER A 58 -5.78 5.13 17.78
CA SER A 58 -6.27 3.79 18.06
C SER A 58 -6.39 3.07 16.71
N GLY A 59 -5.28 2.54 16.22
CA GLY A 59 -5.17 1.92 14.91
C GLY A 59 -5.48 0.42 14.92
N VAL A 60 -6.03 -0.09 13.82
CA VAL A 60 -6.13 -1.53 13.55
C VAL A 60 -5.63 -1.78 12.14
N VAL A 61 -4.74 -2.75 11.98
CA VAL A 61 -4.30 -3.22 10.67
C VAL A 61 -5.44 -4.00 10.02
N VAL A 62 -5.97 -3.49 8.91
CA VAL A 62 -7.07 -4.12 8.14
C VAL A 62 -6.52 -4.87 6.94
N ILE A 63 -5.45 -4.35 6.34
CA ILE A 63 -4.68 -4.99 5.27
C ILE A 63 -3.22 -4.95 5.72
N GLY A 64 -2.63 -6.11 5.90
CA GLY A 64 -1.26 -6.25 6.41
C GLY A 64 -0.60 -7.50 5.88
N GLU A 65 0.49 -7.92 6.51
CA GLU A 65 1.24 -9.11 6.14
C GLU A 65 0.84 -10.30 7.00
N GLY A 66 0.32 -11.33 6.36
CA GLY A 66 0.03 -12.60 7.00
C GLY A 66 -1.11 -12.61 8.02
N GLU A 67 -1.33 -13.78 8.60
CA GLU A 67 -2.30 -14.00 9.65
C GLU A 67 -1.63 -14.02 11.04
N ARG A 68 -2.44 -13.89 12.09
CA ARG A 68 -2.01 -13.68 13.49
C ARG A 68 -0.95 -14.66 14.02
N ASP A 69 -0.90 -15.88 13.48
CA ASP A 69 -0.03 -16.95 13.99
C ASP A 69 1.36 -17.02 13.29
N GLU A 70 1.63 -16.12 12.33
CA GLU A 70 2.88 -16.07 11.58
C GLU A 70 3.79 -14.90 12.04
N ALA A 71 3.85 -14.63 13.35
CA ALA A 71 4.64 -13.53 13.90
C ALA A 71 6.13 -13.63 13.49
N PRO A 72 6.79 -12.48 13.27
CA PRO A 72 6.54 -11.16 13.84
C PRO A 72 6.01 -10.09 12.87
N MET A 73 5.05 -10.38 12.07
CA MET A 73 4.47 -9.52 11.03
C MET A 73 3.46 -8.52 11.61
N LEU A 74 3.19 -7.42 10.90
CA LEU A 74 2.06 -6.52 11.14
C LEU A 74 0.80 -7.19 10.57
N TYR A 75 0.21 -8.08 11.36
CA TYR A 75 -0.86 -8.97 10.94
C TYR A 75 -2.24 -8.28 10.92
N ILE A 76 -3.16 -8.84 10.15
CA ILE A 76 -4.54 -8.37 10.08
C ILE A 76 -5.21 -8.49 11.47
N GLY A 77 -5.74 -7.36 11.97
CA GLY A 77 -6.32 -7.24 13.31
C GLY A 77 -5.33 -6.83 14.40
N GLU A 78 -4.04 -6.61 14.09
CA GLU A 78 -3.08 -6.06 15.05
C GLU A 78 -3.50 -4.63 15.43
N GLU A 79 -3.54 -4.36 16.73
CA GLU A 79 -3.78 -3.03 17.27
C GLU A 79 -2.44 -2.28 17.36
N VAL A 80 -2.42 -1.06 16.84
CA VAL A 80 -1.23 -0.21 16.81
C VAL A 80 -1.55 1.23 17.22
N GLY A 81 -0.52 1.97 17.59
CA GLY A 81 -0.64 3.31 18.14
C GLY A 81 -0.70 3.31 19.67
N THR A 82 -0.82 4.49 20.26
CA THR A 82 -0.88 4.64 21.72
C THR A 82 -2.22 4.20 22.33
N GLY A 83 -3.21 3.85 21.50
CA GLY A 83 -4.60 3.61 21.94
C GLY A 83 -5.35 4.89 22.27
N LYS A 84 -4.72 6.06 22.14
CA LYS A 84 -5.30 7.39 22.36
C LYS A 84 -5.48 8.10 21.02
N GLY A 85 -6.54 8.90 20.90
CA GLY A 85 -6.80 9.64 19.66
C GLY A 85 -7.82 8.95 18.74
N PRO A 86 -7.87 9.32 17.44
CA PRO A 86 -8.89 8.81 16.54
C PRO A 86 -8.75 7.33 16.26
N GLY A 87 -9.89 6.64 16.11
CA GLY A 87 -9.94 5.27 15.61
C GLY A 87 -9.68 5.25 14.11
N VAL A 88 -8.70 4.46 13.69
CA VAL A 88 -8.29 4.38 12.28
C VAL A 88 -8.09 2.94 11.81
N ASP A 89 -8.36 2.73 10.53
CA ASP A 89 -7.95 1.53 9.80
C ASP A 89 -6.62 1.78 9.11
N ILE A 90 -5.78 0.78 9.07
CA ILE A 90 -4.45 0.84 8.47
C ILE A 90 -4.29 -0.28 7.45
N ALA A 91 -3.79 0.07 6.28
CA ALA A 91 -3.33 -0.84 5.26
C ALA A 91 -1.84 -0.59 5.02
N LEU A 92 -1.03 -1.65 5.03
CA LEU A 92 0.43 -1.50 4.95
C LEU A 92 1.10 -2.69 4.27
N ASP A 93 2.29 -2.42 3.76
CA ASP A 93 3.31 -3.38 3.37
C ASP A 93 4.67 -2.77 3.76
N PRO A 94 5.34 -3.28 4.79
CA PRO A 94 6.60 -2.71 5.28
C PRO A 94 7.72 -2.76 4.26
N LEU A 95 7.75 -3.79 3.41
CA LEU A 95 8.75 -3.95 2.35
C LEU A 95 8.18 -4.66 1.12
N GLU A 96 7.43 -3.95 0.30
CA GLU A 96 7.05 -4.42 -1.04
C GLU A 96 8.29 -4.61 -1.91
N GLY A 97 8.60 -5.86 -2.22
CA GLY A 97 9.77 -6.23 -3.00
C GLY A 97 10.98 -6.65 -2.16
N THR A 98 10.79 -7.55 -1.20
CA THR A 98 11.86 -8.16 -0.37
C THR A 98 13.01 -8.73 -1.21
N THR A 99 12.67 -9.43 -2.30
CA THR A 99 13.66 -9.95 -3.27
C THR A 99 14.45 -8.82 -3.94
N LEU A 100 13.82 -7.68 -4.27
CA LEU A 100 14.49 -6.53 -4.88
C LEU A 100 15.54 -5.96 -3.93
N THR A 101 15.17 -5.79 -2.67
CA THR A 101 16.08 -5.31 -1.63
C THR A 101 17.24 -6.29 -1.42
N ALA A 102 16.96 -7.57 -1.25
CA ALA A 102 17.99 -8.58 -1.01
C ALA A 102 19.01 -8.69 -2.16
N LYS A 103 18.59 -8.42 -3.41
CA LYS A 103 19.42 -8.52 -4.62
C LYS A 103 19.95 -7.18 -5.13
N ASP A 104 19.82 -6.09 -4.38
CA ASP A 104 20.21 -4.74 -4.81
C ASP A 104 19.56 -4.33 -6.14
N MET A 105 18.27 -4.63 -6.28
CA MET A 105 17.48 -4.24 -7.45
C MET A 105 16.64 -3.00 -7.15
N PRO A 106 16.35 -2.16 -8.15
CA PRO A 106 15.55 -0.96 -7.95
C PRO A 106 14.06 -1.28 -7.69
N ASN A 107 13.35 -0.26 -7.16
CA ASN A 107 11.89 -0.22 -7.03
C ASN A 107 11.30 -1.03 -5.86
N ALA A 108 12.06 -1.39 -4.86
CA ALA A 108 11.48 -1.78 -3.57
C ALA A 108 10.79 -0.56 -2.94
N LEU A 109 9.66 -0.78 -2.28
CA LEU A 109 8.81 0.26 -1.70
C LEU A 109 8.44 -0.08 -0.26
N THR A 110 8.16 0.94 0.52
CA THR A 110 7.44 0.83 1.79
C THR A 110 6.11 1.56 1.62
N VAL A 111 5.01 0.91 1.93
CA VAL A 111 3.67 1.43 1.66
C VAL A 111 2.83 1.41 2.93
N ILE A 112 2.15 2.53 3.19
CA ILE A 112 1.17 2.63 4.26
C ILE A 112 0.04 3.57 3.87
N ALA A 113 -1.19 3.19 4.22
CA ALA A 113 -2.38 4.03 4.10
C ALA A 113 -3.16 4.00 5.42
N MET A 114 -3.76 5.12 5.77
CA MET A 114 -4.59 5.26 6.96
C MET A 114 -5.90 5.97 6.61
N GLY A 115 -6.99 5.49 7.14
CA GLY A 115 -8.32 6.07 6.98
C GLY A 115 -9.15 5.98 8.26
N PRO A 116 -10.30 6.64 8.33
CA PRO A 116 -11.20 6.50 9.48
C PRO A 116 -11.59 5.05 9.73
N ARG A 117 -11.86 4.68 10.97
CA ARG A 117 -12.28 3.34 11.35
C ARG A 117 -13.49 2.88 10.53
N GLY A 118 -13.38 1.67 9.92
CA GLY A 118 -14.41 1.06 9.09
C GLY A 118 -14.49 1.64 7.66
N SER A 119 -13.51 2.44 7.24
CA SER A 119 -13.48 3.03 5.89
C SER A 119 -12.75 2.17 4.86
N MET A 120 -11.96 1.19 5.28
CA MET A 120 -11.22 0.31 4.39
C MET A 120 -11.93 -1.02 4.20
N LEU A 121 -12.05 -1.45 2.95
CA LEU A 121 -12.55 -2.77 2.62
C LEU A 121 -11.47 -3.81 2.92
N HIS A 122 -11.80 -4.77 3.78
CA HIS A 122 -10.95 -5.94 3.94
C HIS A 122 -10.91 -6.72 2.63
N ALA A 123 -9.73 -6.86 2.06
CA ALA A 123 -9.48 -7.66 0.87
C ALA A 123 -8.63 -8.88 1.25
N PRO A 124 -9.03 -10.10 0.85
CA PRO A 124 -8.20 -11.28 1.08
C PRO A 124 -6.87 -11.15 0.32
N ASP A 125 -5.79 -11.66 0.91
CA ASP A 125 -4.47 -11.69 0.25
C ASP A 125 -4.43 -12.79 -0.83
N VAL A 126 -5.08 -12.50 -1.94
CA VAL A 126 -5.16 -13.39 -3.10
C VAL A 126 -4.93 -12.61 -4.40
N TYR A 127 -4.33 -13.28 -5.38
CA TYR A 127 -4.22 -12.70 -6.72
C TYR A 127 -5.60 -12.59 -7.37
N MET A 128 -5.89 -11.40 -7.89
CA MET A 128 -7.13 -11.10 -8.60
C MET A 128 -6.83 -10.43 -9.94
N ASN A 129 -7.71 -10.64 -10.92
CA ASN A 129 -7.70 -9.82 -12.12
C ASN A 129 -8.21 -8.42 -11.75
N LYS A 130 -7.36 -7.41 -11.92
CA LYS A 130 -7.68 -6.01 -11.62
C LYS A 130 -7.56 -5.18 -12.89
N LEU A 131 -8.44 -4.21 -13.04
CA LEU A 131 -8.42 -3.26 -14.13
C LEU A 131 -8.73 -1.88 -13.56
N ALA A 132 -7.86 -0.92 -13.79
CA ALA A 132 -8.08 0.48 -13.43
C ALA A 132 -7.89 1.36 -14.64
N ILE A 133 -8.74 2.34 -14.80
CA ILE A 133 -8.63 3.43 -15.79
C ILE A 133 -8.76 4.77 -15.07
N GLY A 134 -8.29 5.84 -15.70
CA GLY A 134 -8.39 7.19 -15.13
C GLY A 134 -9.85 7.63 -14.92
N PRO A 135 -10.07 8.72 -14.20
CA PRO A 135 -11.42 9.24 -13.92
C PRO A 135 -12.08 9.81 -15.18
N GLY A 136 -13.41 9.95 -15.14
CA GLY A 136 -14.20 10.60 -16.21
C GLY A 136 -14.74 9.66 -17.27
N TYR A 137 -14.58 8.36 -17.13
CA TYR A 137 -15.16 7.35 -18.03
C TYR A 137 -16.24 6.53 -17.32
N SER A 138 -17.20 6.04 -18.11
CA SER A 138 -18.20 5.08 -17.61
C SER A 138 -17.53 3.76 -17.24
N SER A 139 -18.06 3.09 -16.20
CA SER A 139 -17.63 1.75 -15.77
C SER A 139 -17.69 0.70 -16.90
N ASP A 140 -18.56 0.92 -17.90
CA ASP A 140 -18.75 0.02 -19.03
C ASP A 140 -17.77 0.28 -20.19
N THR A 141 -16.99 1.36 -20.12
CA THR A 141 -16.02 1.71 -21.16
C THR A 141 -15.01 0.61 -21.38
N VAL A 142 -14.52 0.03 -20.29
CA VAL A 142 -13.56 -1.08 -20.31
C VAL A 142 -13.89 -2.06 -19.20
N THR A 143 -14.01 -3.34 -19.53
CA THR A 143 -14.35 -4.39 -18.56
C THR A 143 -13.32 -5.53 -18.54
N LEU A 144 -13.35 -6.35 -17.46
CA LEU A 144 -12.43 -7.49 -17.32
C LEU A 144 -12.67 -8.62 -18.33
N ASP A 145 -13.87 -8.71 -18.90
CA ASP A 145 -14.21 -9.74 -19.90
C ASP A 145 -13.72 -9.37 -21.29
N MET A 146 -13.37 -8.13 -21.55
CA MET A 146 -12.84 -7.70 -22.84
C MET A 146 -11.42 -8.22 -23.04
N LYS A 147 -11.09 -8.63 -24.26
CA LYS A 147 -9.71 -8.94 -24.65
C LYS A 147 -8.83 -7.68 -24.53
N PRO A 148 -7.53 -7.82 -24.20
CA PRO A 148 -6.63 -6.68 -23.99
C PRO A 148 -6.65 -5.65 -25.12
N ALA A 149 -6.53 -6.08 -26.37
CA ALA A 149 -6.59 -5.19 -27.54
C ALA A 149 -7.90 -4.38 -27.61
N LYS A 150 -9.05 -5.02 -27.31
CA LYS A 150 -10.33 -4.35 -27.27
C LYS A 150 -10.39 -3.30 -26.17
N ARG A 151 -9.83 -3.58 -24.96
CA ARG A 151 -9.76 -2.62 -23.86
C ARG A 151 -9.04 -1.34 -24.29
N VAL A 152 -7.88 -1.47 -24.94
CA VAL A 152 -7.10 -0.33 -25.44
C VAL A 152 -7.89 0.47 -26.48
N THR A 153 -8.52 -0.22 -27.44
CA THR A 153 -9.30 0.43 -28.49
C THR A 153 -10.52 1.19 -27.94
N GLU A 154 -11.28 0.59 -27.03
CA GLU A 154 -12.46 1.25 -26.45
C GLU A 154 -12.09 2.44 -25.56
N LEU A 155 -10.99 2.32 -24.79
CA LEU A 155 -10.47 3.45 -24.01
C LEU A 155 -9.98 4.58 -24.91
N ALA A 156 -9.26 4.28 -26.00
CA ALA A 156 -8.80 5.26 -26.98
C ALA A 156 -9.96 6.02 -27.61
N LYS A 157 -11.03 5.30 -28.02
CA LYS A 157 -12.26 5.93 -28.52
C LYS A 157 -12.89 6.86 -27.48
N ALA A 158 -13.03 6.41 -26.24
CA ALA A 158 -13.60 7.22 -25.17
C ALA A 158 -12.77 8.46 -24.85
N LYS A 159 -11.45 8.37 -25.02
CA LYS A 159 -10.49 9.45 -24.83
C LYS A 159 -10.35 10.37 -26.06
N GLY A 160 -10.81 9.94 -27.22
CA GLY A 160 -10.67 10.68 -28.48
C GLY A 160 -9.23 10.71 -29.02
N CYS A 161 -8.48 9.61 -28.85
CA CYS A 161 -7.09 9.48 -29.31
C CYS A 161 -6.87 8.14 -30.02
N GLU A 162 -5.68 7.94 -30.58
CA GLU A 162 -5.30 6.67 -31.21
C GLU A 162 -4.93 5.62 -30.14
N PRO A 163 -5.15 4.32 -30.42
CA PRO A 163 -4.76 3.24 -29.50
C PRO A 163 -3.29 3.27 -29.09
N SER A 164 -2.39 3.76 -29.97
CA SER A 164 -0.96 3.93 -29.71
C SER A 164 -0.65 4.99 -28.62
N ASP A 165 -1.61 5.88 -28.35
CA ASP A 165 -1.44 6.96 -27.36
C ASP A 165 -1.86 6.52 -25.95
N ILE A 166 -2.36 5.28 -25.80
CA ILE A 166 -2.76 4.74 -24.51
C ILE A 166 -1.55 4.15 -23.79
N THR A 167 -1.20 4.75 -22.67
CA THR A 167 -0.18 4.20 -21.76
C THR A 167 -0.80 3.07 -20.94
N VAL A 168 -0.15 1.91 -20.92
CA VAL A 168 -0.58 0.73 -20.18
C VAL A 168 0.49 0.34 -19.17
N CYS A 169 0.08 0.10 -17.93
CA CYS A 169 0.92 -0.48 -16.88
C CYS A 169 0.38 -1.85 -16.51
N ILE A 170 1.21 -2.87 -16.56
CA ILE A 170 0.89 -4.24 -16.19
C ILE A 170 1.99 -4.83 -15.32
N LEU A 171 1.59 -5.67 -14.38
CA LEU A 171 2.53 -6.39 -13.54
C LEU A 171 3.33 -7.38 -14.40
N GLU A 172 4.63 -7.21 -14.45
CA GLU A 172 5.55 -8.17 -15.05
C GLU A 172 5.98 -9.20 -13.99
N ARG A 173 5.39 -10.39 -14.07
CA ARG A 173 5.82 -11.54 -13.26
C ARG A 173 5.97 -12.75 -14.14
N PRO A 174 7.12 -13.44 -14.11
CA PRO A 174 7.24 -14.77 -14.69
C PRO A 174 6.31 -15.73 -13.94
N ARG A 175 5.41 -16.34 -14.64
CA ARG A 175 4.51 -17.38 -14.12
C ARG A 175 4.65 -18.64 -14.96
#